data_cafd753cdf76820f16567b0717339b87
#
_entry.id   cafd753cdf76820f16567b0717339b87
#
_cell.length_a   1.000
_cell.length_b   1.000
_cell.length_c   1.000
_cell.angle_alpha   90.00
_cell.angle_beta   90.00
_cell.angle_gamma   90.00
#
_symmetry.space_group_name_H-M   'P 1'
#
loop_
_entity.id
_entity.type
_entity.pdbx_description
1 polymer ?
#
loop_
_entity_poly.entity_id
_entity_poly.type
_entity_poly.pdbx_seq_one_letter_code
_entity_poly.pdbx_strand_id
1 'polypeptide(L)'
;MSRWLSYSLITIVLFGVWGFVSTVISRDVAPLTVQVLSTLGLLPVALVLGFSQNLRKGTNFARGILLATATGVISGAGNVAFYKALQLGGEGSVIVPLTGMYPLVAVILARYFLKERLNRLQTLGIGLALVAIYLFSPRESLGATVSWRSEFSAWMCGLVALILFGLSVITIKCGTRHISDELSTIFYTVGYILLAIVIVGAGSVEWNLSWKNWGLGILIGLLMATATLTVFVAYRWGKASIVAPVTALYPLVTVVLAALILKERFDLVKVAAIILALTAGAALSIEGRAEQAG
;
A
#
# COMPACT_ATOMS: atom_id res chain seq x y z
N MET A 1 -25.40 8.50 6.30
CA MET A 1 -24.20 7.65 6.31
C MET A 1 -23.25 8.19 7.37
N SER A 2 -22.64 7.34 8.20
CA SER A 2 -21.68 7.81 9.22
C SER A 2 -20.42 8.37 8.56
N ARG A 3 -19.83 9.43 9.13
CA ARG A 3 -18.65 10.10 8.55
C ARG A 3 -17.48 9.12 8.28
N TRP A 4 -17.18 8.23 9.24
CA TRP A 4 -16.10 7.25 9.08
C TRP A 4 -16.33 6.33 7.88
N LEU A 5 -17.57 5.90 7.61
CA LEU A 5 -17.89 5.00 6.51
C LEU A 5 -17.71 5.71 5.14
N SER A 6 -18.14 6.98 5.05
CA SER A 6 -17.93 7.77 3.82
C SER A 6 -16.46 7.90 3.49
N TYR A 7 -15.61 8.25 4.47
CA TYR A 7 -14.17 8.36 4.26
C TYR A 7 -13.51 7.00 3.97
N SER A 8 -13.97 5.91 4.60
CA SER A 8 -13.47 4.56 4.29
C SER A 8 -13.78 4.14 2.86
N LEU A 9 -14.99 4.43 2.37
CA LEU A 9 -15.37 4.14 0.98
C LEU A 9 -14.54 4.96 -0.02
N ILE A 10 -14.32 6.25 0.26
CA ILE A 10 -13.44 7.10 -0.56
C ILE A 10 -12.03 6.51 -0.57
N THR A 11 -11.50 6.09 0.57
CA THR A 11 -10.17 5.45 0.69
C THR A 11 -10.08 4.19 -0.18
N ILE A 12 -11.10 3.31 -0.14
CA ILE A 12 -11.16 2.09 -0.96
C ILE A 12 -11.07 2.43 -2.44
N VAL A 13 -11.85 3.41 -2.90
CA VAL A 13 -11.85 3.83 -4.30
C VAL A 13 -10.50 4.42 -4.69
N LEU A 14 -9.95 5.34 -3.89
CA LEU A 14 -8.69 6.02 -4.19
C LEU A 14 -7.51 5.05 -4.24
N PHE A 15 -7.34 4.16 -3.25
CA PHE A 15 -6.29 3.15 -3.28
C PHE A 15 -6.52 2.10 -4.36
N GLY A 16 -7.77 1.74 -4.64
CA GLY A 16 -8.09 0.81 -5.71
C GLY A 16 -7.76 1.37 -7.09
N VAL A 17 -8.09 2.64 -7.35
CA VAL A 17 -7.72 3.34 -8.58
C VAL A 17 -6.19 3.54 -8.64
N TRP A 18 -5.54 3.88 -7.51
CA TRP A 18 -4.08 3.94 -7.42
C TRP A 18 -3.42 2.63 -7.88
N GLY A 19 -3.88 1.48 -7.39
CA GLY A 19 -3.37 0.16 -7.78
C GLY A 19 -3.54 -0.10 -9.29
N PHE A 20 -4.71 0.26 -9.84
CA PHE A 20 -5.00 0.12 -11.27
C PHE A 20 -4.10 1.04 -12.13
N VAL A 21 -4.00 2.33 -11.80
CA VAL A 21 -3.15 3.29 -12.54
C VAL A 21 -1.68 2.87 -12.46
N SER A 22 -1.23 2.35 -11.31
CA SER A 22 0.11 1.79 -11.14
C SER A 22 0.37 0.60 -12.07
N THR A 23 -0.62 -0.27 -12.27
CA THR A 23 -0.52 -1.39 -13.23
C THR A 23 -0.38 -0.88 -14.66
N VAL A 24 -1.10 0.17 -15.03
CA VAL A 24 -1.05 0.74 -16.39
C VAL A 24 0.31 1.37 -16.68
N ILE A 25 0.81 2.25 -15.81
CA ILE A 25 2.06 2.98 -16.05
C ILE A 25 3.30 2.08 -15.98
N SER A 26 3.29 1.06 -15.10
CA SER A 26 4.45 0.17 -14.90
C SER A 26 4.75 -0.73 -16.10
N ARG A 27 3.88 -0.76 -17.10
CA ARG A 27 4.14 -1.44 -18.38
C ARG A 27 5.11 -0.68 -19.27
N ASP A 28 5.07 0.66 -19.20
CA ASP A 28 5.77 1.54 -20.14
C ASP A 28 6.90 2.34 -19.48
N VAL A 29 6.91 2.45 -18.15
CA VAL A 29 7.82 3.32 -17.40
C VAL A 29 8.60 2.54 -16.35
N ALA A 30 9.90 2.83 -16.25
CA ALA A 30 10.77 2.19 -15.26
C ALA A 30 10.31 2.47 -13.82
N PRO A 31 10.39 1.48 -12.90
CA PRO A 31 9.87 1.61 -11.53
C PRO A 31 10.44 2.77 -10.74
N LEU A 32 11.72 3.07 -10.91
CA LEU A 32 12.38 4.20 -10.24
C LEU A 32 11.84 5.53 -10.76
N THR A 33 11.55 5.62 -12.04
CA THR A 33 10.93 6.80 -12.66
C THR A 33 9.50 6.97 -12.15
N VAL A 34 8.68 5.90 -12.10
CA VAL A 34 7.33 5.96 -11.51
C VAL A 34 7.38 6.44 -10.07
N GLN A 35 8.36 5.96 -9.28
CA GLN A 35 8.54 6.39 -7.89
C GLN A 35 8.83 7.90 -7.79
N VAL A 36 9.68 8.45 -8.64
CA VAL A 36 9.98 9.89 -8.65
C VAL A 36 8.76 10.70 -9.08
N LEU A 37 8.06 10.31 -10.13
CA LEU A 37 6.85 10.98 -10.60
C LEU A 37 5.75 10.97 -9.53
N SER A 38 5.54 9.83 -8.87
CA SER A 38 4.57 9.74 -7.77
C SER A 38 4.94 10.62 -6.58
N THR A 39 6.24 10.81 -6.32
CA THR A 39 6.69 11.75 -5.28
C THR A 39 6.27 13.19 -5.61
N LEU A 40 6.34 13.61 -6.86
CA LEU A 40 5.85 14.94 -7.29
C LEU A 40 4.34 15.09 -7.02
N GLY A 41 3.58 14.01 -7.21
CA GLY A 41 2.14 13.99 -6.94
C GLY A 41 1.75 14.07 -5.45
N LEU A 42 2.67 13.74 -4.51
CA LEU A 42 2.41 13.94 -3.07
C LEU A 42 2.55 15.40 -2.64
N LEU A 43 3.35 16.20 -3.35
CA LEU A 43 3.70 17.57 -2.94
C LEU A 43 2.48 18.49 -2.77
N PRO A 44 1.49 18.55 -3.69
CA PRO A 44 0.33 19.42 -3.52
C PRO A 44 -0.43 19.15 -2.23
N VAL A 45 -0.61 17.87 -1.87
CA VAL A 45 -1.32 17.50 -0.64
C VAL A 45 -0.50 17.91 0.60
N ALA A 46 0.80 17.63 0.61
CA ALA A 46 1.68 18.06 1.71
C ALA A 46 1.70 19.58 1.88
N LEU A 47 1.70 20.34 0.78
CA LEU A 47 1.63 21.80 0.80
C LEU A 47 0.31 22.29 1.43
N VAL A 48 -0.82 21.74 1.02
CA VAL A 48 -2.14 22.09 1.62
C VAL A 48 -2.15 21.78 3.12
N LEU A 49 -1.62 20.63 3.52
CA LEU A 49 -1.53 20.26 4.93
C LEU A 49 -0.61 21.19 5.74
N GLY A 50 0.37 21.80 5.10
CA GLY A 50 1.25 22.79 5.72
C GLY A 50 0.52 24.01 6.31
N PHE A 51 -0.70 24.30 5.87
CA PHE A 51 -1.57 25.36 6.41
C PHE A 51 -2.47 24.90 7.55
N SER A 52 -2.40 23.60 7.96
CA SER A 52 -3.25 23.07 9.03
C SER A 52 -2.84 23.59 10.41
N GLN A 53 -3.84 23.99 11.21
CA GLN A 53 -3.62 24.41 12.61
C GLN A 53 -3.22 23.23 13.52
N ASN A 54 -3.39 21.99 13.08
CA ASN A 54 -3.06 20.79 13.85
C ASN A 54 -1.57 20.43 13.86
N LEU A 55 -0.73 21.11 13.07
CA LEU A 55 0.71 20.82 12.96
C LEU A 55 1.47 20.94 14.29
N ARG A 56 0.95 21.74 15.22
CA ARG A 56 1.57 21.98 16.54
C ARG A 56 1.18 20.94 17.60
N LYS A 57 0.31 19.98 17.27
CA LYS A 57 -0.13 18.94 18.21
C LYS A 57 0.83 17.76 18.23
N GLY A 58 1.47 17.50 19.37
CA GLY A 58 2.36 16.36 19.54
C GLY A 58 3.02 16.33 20.91
N THR A 59 3.52 15.16 21.29
CA THR A 59 4.19 14.91 22.58
C THR A 59 5.71 14.81 22.43
N ASN A 60 6.20 14.28 21.30
CA ASN A 60 7.63 14.11 21.03
C ASN A 60 7.89 14.29 19.51
N PHE A 61 8.10 15.53 19.10
CA PHE A 61 8.27 15.87 17.69
C PHE A 61 9.47 15.16 17.03
N ALA A 62 10.61 15.06 17.72
CA ALA A 62 11.81 14.44 17.14
C ALA A 62 11.57 12.96 16.77
N ARG A 63 10.99 12.17 17.69
CA ARG A 63 10.65 10.78 17.44
C ARG A 63 9.56 10.63 16.39
N GLY A 64 8.51 11.46 16.46
CA GLY A 64 7.42 11.42 15.49
C GLY A 64 7.89 11.74 14.08
N ILE A 65 8.69 12.78 13.90
CA ILE A 65 9.29 13.17 12.63
C ILE A 65 10.19 12.06 12.06
N LEU A 66 11.10 11.53 12.89
CA LEU A 66 11.98 10.44 12.48
C LEU A 66 11.20 9.22 11.98
N LEU A 67 10.19 8.78 12.75
CA LEU A 67 9.37 7.63 12.40
C LEU A 67 8.51 7.88 11.15
N ALA A 68 7.92 9.07 11.01
CA ALA A 68 7.14 9.42 9.83
C ALA A 68 8.02 9.49 8.56
N THR A 69 9.22 10.07 8.66
CA THR A 69 10.18 10.11 7.55
C THR A 69 10.66 8.70 7.18
N ALA A 70 11.02 7.88 8.18
CA ALA A 70 11.39 6.48 7.96
C ALA A 70 10.26 5.69 7.29
N THR A 71 9.00 5.92 7.70
CA THR A 71 7.83 5.34 7.06
C THR A 71 7.76 5.70 5.59
N GLY A 72 7.99 6.97 5.24
CA GLY A 72 8.01 7.43 3.85
C GLY A 72 9.09 6.73 3.02
N VAL A 73 10.30 6.58 3.55
CA VAL A 73 11.39 5.87 2.86
C VAL A 73 11.05 4.38 2.68
N ILE A 74 10.57 3.71 3.73
CA ILE A 74 10.21 2.28 3.68
C ILE A 74 9.05 2.04 2.70
N SER A 75 7.99 2.86 2.77
CA SER A 75 6.85 2.76 1.84
C SER A 75 7.27 3.07 0.40
N GLY A 76 8.13 4.06 0.19
CA GLY A 76 8.66 4.39 -1.12
C GLY A 76 9.49 3.25 -1.71
N ALA A 77 10.35 2.60 -0.91
CA ALA A 77 11.06 1.39 -1.32
C ALA A 77 10.11 0.23 -1.64
N GLY A 78 9.03 0.07 -0.84
CA GLY A 78 7.95 -0.87 -1.11
C GLY A 78 7.26 -0.61 -2.44
N ASN A 79 7.00 0.65 -2.76
CA ASN A 79 6.42 1.04 -4.05
C ASN A 79 7.34 0.72 -5.23
N VAL A 80 8.66 0.96 -5.09
CA VAL A 80 9.62 0.57 -6.14
C VAL A 80 9.55 -0.93 -6.41
N ALA A 81 9.53 -1.76 -5.35
CA ALA A 81 9.37 -3.21 -5.50
C ALA A 81 8.02 -3.58 -6.13
N PHE A 82 6.94 -2.91 -5.74
CA PHE A 82 5.60 -3.08 -6.31
C PHE A 82 5.55 -2.73 -7.81
N TYR A 83 6.07 -1.57 -8.20
CA TYR A 83 6.14 -1.18 -9.62
C TYR A 83 7.03 -2.13 -10.42
N LYS A 84 8.12 -2.63 -9.81
CA LYS A 84 8.98 -3.62 -10.45
C LYS A 84 8.25 -4.95 -10.66
N ALA A 85 7.44 -5.39 -9.72
CA ALA A 85 6.60 -6.58 -9.88
C ALA A 85 5.66 -6.44 -11.09
N LEU A 86 5.00 -5.28 -11.23
CA LEU A 86 4.10 -4.98 -12.35
C LEU A 86 4.87 -4.89 -13.68
N GLN A 87 6.06 -4.27 -13.70
CA GLN A 87 6.91 -4.17 -14.90
C GLN A 87 7.39 -5.54 -15.40
N LEU A 88 7.67 -6.48 -14.49
CA LEU A 88 8.11 -7.83 -14.84
C LEU A 88 6.97 -8.73 -15.38
N GLY A 89 5.80 -8.16 -15.61
CA GLY A 89 4.63 -8.87 -16.15
C GLY A 89 3.64 -9.35 -15.09
N GLY A 90 3.81 -8.95 -13.83
CA GLY A 90 2.83 -9.22 -12.79
C GLY A 90 1.50 -8.54 -13.09
N GLU A 91 0.40 -9.32 -13.10
CA GLU A 91 -0.93 -8.78 -13.31
C GLU A 91 -1.41 -7.98 -12.10
N GLY A 92 -2.09 -6.85 -12.33
CA GLY A 92 -2.62 -6.02 -11.26
C GLY A 92 -3.61 -6.75 -10.37
N SER A 93 -4.41 -7.65 -10.94
CA SER A 93 -5.34 -8.52 -10.21
C SER A 93 -4.67 -9.57 -9.29
N VAL A 94 -3.36 -9.77 -9.42
CA VAL A 94 -2.55 -10.66 -8.57
C VAL A 94 -1.68 -9.84 -7.60
N ILE A 95 -0.90 -8.90 -8.13
CA ILE A 95 0.10 -8.17 -7.34
C ILE A 95 -0.56 -7.24 -6.31
N VAL A 96 -1.69 -6.58 -6.66
CA VAL A 96 -2.36 -5.68 -5.72
C VAL A 96 -3.00 -6.43 -4.54
N PRO A 97 -3.77 -7.52 -4.73
CA PRO A 97 -4.22 -8.33 -3.60
C PRO A 97 -3.09 -8.97 -2.80
N LEU A 98 -2.02 -9.44 -3.46
CA LEU A 98 -0.83 -9.98 -2.79
C LEU A 98 -0.22 -8.94 -1.84
N THR A 99 0.07 -7.75 -2.35
CA THR A 99 0.64 -6.67 -1.52
C THR A 99 -0.37 -6.12 -0.51
N GLY A 100 -1.66 -6.17 -0.81
CA GLY A 100 -2.76 -5.82 0.10
C GLY A 100 -2.81 -6.69 1.37
N MET A 101 -2.14 -7.84 1.38
CA MET A 101 -1.98 -8.67 2.57
C MET A 101 -0.88 -8.17 3.53
N TYR A 102 -0.35 -6.96 3.35
CA TYR A 102 0.61 -6.35 4.29
C TYR A 102 0.20 -6.39 5.78
N PRO A 103 -1.10 -6.44 6.17
CA PRO A 103 -1.47 -6.63 7.56
C PRO A 103 -0.96 -7.95 8.15
N LEU A 104 -0.69 -8.98 7.32
CA LEU A 104 -0.03 -10.21 7.78
C LEU A 104 1.32 -9.89 8.44
N VAL A 105 2.17 -9.13 7.76
CA VAL A 105 3.48 -8.73 8.28
C VAL A 105 3.32 -7.79 9.48
N ALA A 106 2.39 -6.82 9.40
CA ALA A 106 2.11 -5.89 10.49
C ALA A 106 1.71 -6.63 11.78
N VAL A 107 0.82 -7.61 11.70
CA VAL A 107 0.36 -8.42 12.85
C VAL A 107 1.48 -9.27 13.42
N ILE A 108 2.29 -9.93 12.56
CA ILE A 108 3.44 -10.71 12.99
C ILE A 108 4.45 -9.81 13.73
N LEU A 109 4.78 -8.65 13.16
CA LEU A 109 5.72 -7.71 13.76
C LEU A 109 5.17 -7.11 15.07
N ALA A 110 3.87 -6.79 15.14
CA ALA A 110 3.23 -6.32 16.36
C ALA A 110 3.32 -7.39 17.48
N ARG A 111 3.15 -8.66 17.14
CA ARG A 111 3.32 -9.77 18.10
C ARG A 111 4.72 -9.80 18.71
N TYR A 112 5.76 -9.62 17.90
CA TYR A 112 7.15 -9.68 18.36
C TYR A 112 7.61 -8.40 19.04
N PHE A 113 7.38 -7.23 18.42
CA PHE A 113 7.91 -5.93 18.90
C PHE A 113 7.03 -5.25 19.93
N LEU A 114 5.70 -5.33 19.78
CA LEU A 114 4.75 -4.71 20.69
C LEU A 114 4.23 -5.69 21.74
N LYS A 115 4.61 -6.99 21.66
CA LYS A 115 4.16 -8.09 22.52
C LYS A 115 2.63 -8.24 22.55
N GLU A 116 1.94 -7.83 21.50
CA GLU A 116 0.50 -7.94 21.34
C GLU A 116 0.10 -9.42 21.24
N ARG A 117 -1.04 -9.79 21.81
CA ARG A 117 -1.57 -11.17 21.72
C ARG A 117 -2.44 -11.31 20.49
N LEU A 118 -2.13 -12.28 19.64
CA LEU A 118 -2.99 -12.61 18.50
C LEU A 118 -4.32 -13.15 18.96
N ASN A 119 -5.40 -12.66 18.37
CA ASN A 119 -6.72 -13.25 18.54
C ASN A 119 -6.95 -14.43 17.58
N ARG A 120 -8.01 -15.21 17.77
CA ARG A 120 -8.32 -16.38 16.94
C ARG A 120 -8.56 -16.02 15.48
N LEU A 121 -9.17 -14.86 15.19
CA LEU A 121 -9.43 -14.38 13.84
C LEU A 121 -8.13 -13.98 13.13
N GLN A 122 -7.20 -13.33 13.82
CA GLN A 122 -5.89 -13.00 13.27
C GLN A 122 -5.07 -14.28 12.98
N THR A 123 -5.13 -15.28 13.85
CA THR A 123 -4.48 -16.58 13.60
C THR A 123 -5.07 -17.27 12.36
N LEU A 124 -6.40 -17.27 12.21
CA LEU A 124 -7.07 -17.77 11.00
C LEU A 124 -6.66 -16.95 9.77
N GLY A 125 -6.63 -15.61 9.90
CA GLY A 125 -6.19 -14.69 8.85
C GLY A 125 -4.77 -14.97 8.35
N ILE A 126 -3.84 -15.29 9.26
CA ILE A 126 -2.47 -15.72 8.91
C ILE A 126 -2.52 -16.99 8.04
N GLY A 127 -3.28 -18.00 8.43
CA GLY A 127 -3.44 -19.23 7.67
C GLY A 127 -4.00 -18.99 6.28
N LEU A 128 -5.08 -18.19 6.17
CA LEU A 128 -5.69 -17.82 4.89
C LEU A 128 -4.72 -17.03 4.00
N ALA A 129 -3.94 -16.10 4.58
CA ALA A 129 -2.95 -15.33 3.84
C ALA A 129 -1.85 -16.21 3.27
N LEU A 130 -1.33 -17.17 4.03
CA LEU A 130 -0.31 -18.11 3.55
C LEU A 130 -0.83 -18.98 2.39
N VAL A 131 -2.08 -19.44 2.48
CA VAL A 131 -2.73 -20.18 1.38
C VAL A 131 -2.90 -19.27 0.16
N ALA A 132 -3.34 -18.03 0.32
CA ALA A 132 -3.49 -17.09 -0.78
C ALA A 132 -2.13 -16.79 -1.45
N ILE A 133 -1.06 -16.57 -0.69
CA ILE A 133 0.31 -16.36 -1.21
C ILE A 133 0.75 -17.57 -2.05
N TYR A 134 0.49 -18.78 -1.57
CA TYR A 134 0.79 -20.00 -2.31
C TYR A 134 -0.03 -20.09 -3.61
N LEU A 135 -1.32 -19.73 -3.57
CA LEU A 135 -2.17 -19.75 -4.76
C LEU A 135 -1.78 -18.69 -5.79
N PHE A 136 -1.23 -17.56 -5.36
CA PHE A 136 -0.68 -16.52 -6.25
C PHE A 136 0.72 -16.86 -6.79
N SER A 137 1.40 -17.89 -6.26
CA SER A 137 2.72 -18.27 -6.78
C SER A 137 2.64 -18.71 -8.24
N PRO A 138 3.65 -18.38 -9.05
CA PRO A 138 3.72 -18.79 -10.44
C PRO A 138 3.65 -20.31 -10.57
N ARG A 139 2.97 -20.78 -11.61
CA ARG A 139 2.86 -22.20 -11.96
C ARG A 139 3.37 -22.39 -13.38
N GLU A 140 4.11 -23.46 -13.61
CA GLU A 140 4.50 -23.83 -14.97
C GLU A 140 3.23 -24.14 -15.76
N SER A 141 2.89 -23.26 -16.70
CA SER A 141 1.82 -23.50 -17.67
C SER A 141 2.46 -23.85 -19.01
N LEU A 142 2.17 -25.06 -19.52
CA LEU A 142 2.54 -25.46 -20.88
C LEU A 142 1.89 -24.47 -21.89
N GLY A 143 2.72 -23.63 -22.53
CA GLY A 143 2.27 -22.66 -23.53
C GLY A 143 2.23 -21.19 -23.07
N ALA A 144 2.74 -20.83 -21.90
CA ALA A 144 2.81 -19.43 -21.46
C ALA A 144 3.77 -18.61 -22.35
N THR A 145 3.30 -17.45 -22.79
CA THR A 145 4.11 -16.47 -23.56
C THR A 145 5.11 -15.71 -22.70
N VAL A 146 4.96 -15.76 -21.37
CA VAL A 146 5.84 -15.13 -20.38
C VAL A 146 6.74 -16.19 -19.76
N SER A 147 8.04 -15.90 -19.63
CA SER A 147 8.99 -16.83 -19.00
C SER A 147 8.65 -17.02 -17.52
N TRP A 148 8.59 -18.27 -17.07
CA TRP A 148 8.42 -18.62 -15.64
C TRP A 148 9.37 -17.85 -14.71
N ARG A 149 10.59 -17.59 -15.17
CA ARG A 149 11.59 -16.81 -14.44
C ARG A 149 11.13 -15.36 -14.19
N SER A 150 10.44 -14.75 -15.18
CA SER A 150 9.92 -13.39 -15.05
C SER A 150 8.74 -13.35 -14.09
N GLU A 151 7.81 -14.30 -14.19
CA GLU A 151 6.65 -14.39 -13.27
C GLU A 151 7.09 -14.64 -11.83
N PHE A 152 8.06 -15.53 -11.62
CA PHE A 152 8.63 -15.77 -10.29
C PHE A 152 9.31 -14.51 -9.74
N SER A 153 10.06 -13.77 -10.58
CA SER A 153 10.69 -12.51 -10.17
C SER A 153 9.64 -11.44 -9.82
N ALA A 154 8.55 -11.35 -10.58
CA ALA A 154 7.44 -10.44 -10.29
C ALA A 154 6.79 -10.77 -8.93
N TRP A 155 6.53 -12.05 -8.68
CA TRP A 155 5.98 -12.53 -7.42
C TRP A 155 6.90 -12.23 -6.23
N MET A 156 8.22 -12.47 -6.38
CA MET A 156 9.22 -12.14 -5.36
C MET A 156 9.26 -10.64 -5.06
N CYS A 157 9.20 -9.79 -6.08
CA CYS A 157 9.11 -8.34 -5.89
C CYS A 157 7.81 -7.95 -5.16
N GLY A 158 6.70 -8.62 -5.45
CA GLY A 158 5.43 -8.44 -4.74
C GLY A 158 5.54 -8.80 -3.25
N LEU A 159 6.23 -9.90 -2.91
CA LEU A 159 6.49 -10.27 -1.51
C LEU A 159 7.39 -9.26 -0.79
N VAL A 160 8.42 -8.74 -1.45
CA VAL A 160 9.25 -7.67 -0.90
C VAL A 160 8.40 -6.43 -0.62
N ALA A 161 7.54 -6.02 -1.54
CA ALA A 161 6.61 -4.91 -1.34
C ALA A 161 5.67 -5.15 -0.16
N LEU A 162 5.09 -6.35 -0.04
CA LEU A 162 4.24 -6.77 1.09
C LEU A 162 4.95 -6.60 2.43
N ILE A 163 6.21 -7.07 2.53
CA ILE A 163 7.03 -6.96 3.76
C ILE A 163 7.29 -5.49 4.10
N LEU A 164 7.70 -4.69 3.12
CA LEU A 164 8.01 -3.27 3.33
C LEU A 164 6.75 -2.47 3.71
N PHE A 165 5.61 -2.74 3.08
CA PHE A 165 4.34 -2.10 3.48
C PHE A 165 3.91 -2.51 4.89
N GLY A 166 4.07 -3.79 5.27
CA GLY A 166 3.79 -4.23 6.63
C GLY A 166 4.71 -3.60 7.68
N LEU A 167 6.00 -3.43 7.37
CA LEU A 167 6.96 -2.73 8.22
C LEU A 167 6.59 -1.24 8.35
N SER A 168 6.15 -0.59 7.27
CA SER A 168 5.72 0.81 7.30
C SER A 168 4.52 1.04 8.23
N VAL A 169 3.58 0.09 8.33
CA VAL A 169 2.45 0.20 9.27
C VAL A 169 2.91 0.27 10.73
N ILE A 170 3.93 -0.49 11.10
CA ILE A 170 4.47 -0.43 12.47
C ILE A 170 5.10 0.93 12.75
N THR A 171 5.88 1.47 11.81
CA THR A 171 6.49 2.79 11.97
C THR A 171 5.45 3.90 12.01
N ILE A 172 4.35 3.82 11.22
CA ILE A 172 3.19 4.72 11.33
C ILE A 172 2.58 4.63 12.72
N LYS A 173 2.25 3.41 13.18
CA LYS A 173 1.60 3.18 14.49
C LYS A 173 2.43 3.76 15.64
N CYS A 174 3.75 3.67 15.57
CA CYS A 174 4.65 4.28 16.54
C CYS A 174 4.76 5.82 16.37
N GLY A 175 4.75 6.32 15.15
CA GLY A 175 4.92 7.75 14.84
C GLY A 175 3.72 8.61 15.23
N THR A 176 2.51 8.16 14.89
CA THR A 176 1.25 8.91 15.15
C THR A 176 0.92 9.07 16.64
N ARG A 177 1.58 8.31 17.53
CA ARG A 177 1.50 8.54 18.98
C ARG A 177 2.23 9.81 19.43
N HIS A 178 3.12 10.36 18.60
CA HIS A 178 4.00 11.46 18.97
C HIS A 178 3.67 12.77 18.26
N ILE A 179 3.07 12.72 17.08
CA ILE A 179 2.72 13.92 16.27
C ILE A 179 1.34 13.76 15.63
N SER A 180 0.78 14.87 15.12
CA SER A 180 -0.51 14.87 14.43
C SER A 180 -0.45 14.10 13.10
N ASP A 181 -1.63 13.70 12.59
CA ASP A 181 -1.75 12.97 11.31
C ASP A 181 -1.28 13.84 10.14
N GLU A 182 -1.59 15.13 10.18
CA GLU A 182 -1.16 16.11 9.17
C GLU A 182 0.37 16.22 9.14
N LEU A 183 1.01 16.35 10.30
CA LEU A 183 2.47 16.42 10.39
C LEU A 183 3.11 15.08 9.99
N SER A 184 2.51 13.97 10.37
CA SER A 184 2.95 12.63 9.95
C SER A 184 2.91 12.49 8.42
N THR A 185 1.86 12.99 7.75
CA THR A 185 1.72 12.95 6.29
C THR A 185 2.76 13.83 5.60
N ILE A 186 3.06 15.02 6.16
CA ILE A 186 4.11 15.88 5.62
C ILE A 186 5.47 15.19 5.69
N PHE A 187 5.85 14.64 6.85
CA PHE A 187 7.15 13.98 7.00
C PHE A 187 7.23 12.62 6.30
N TYR A 188 6.12 11.94 6.11
CA TYR A 188 6.01 10.82 5.18
C TYR A 188 6.39 11.26 3.75
N THR A 189 5.86 12.38 3.28
CA THR A 189 6.23 12.96 1.98
C THR A 189 7.71 13.36 1.92
N VAL A 190 8.28 13.89 3.01
CA VAL A 190 9.72 14.14 3.11
C VAL A 190 10.53 12.85 2.91
N GLY A 191 10.11 11.72 3.48
CA GLY A 191 10.73 10.42 3.25
C GLY A 191 10.73 9.99 1.78
N TYR A 192 9.63 10.23 1.07
CA TYR A 192 9.55 10.02 -0.39
C TYR A 192 10.48 10.95 -1.17
N ILE A 193 10.58 12.22 -0.77
CA ILE A 193 11.49 13.19 -1.39
C ILE A 193 12.94 12.75 -1.21
N LEU A 194 13.34 12.31 -0.01
CA LEU A 194 14.69 11.80 0.25
C LEU A 194 15.02 10.61 -0.65
N LEU A 195 14.09 9.66 -0.78
CA LEU A 195 14.25 8.53 -1.69
C LEU A 195 14.35 9.00 -3.15
N ALA A 196 13.49 9.92 -3.58
CA ALA A 196 13.53 10.46 -4.93
C ALA A 196 14.84 11.20 -5.25
N ILE A 197 15.41 11.95 -4.29
CA ILE A 197 16.71 12.60 -4.45
C ILE A 197 17.81 11.56 -4.67
N VAL A 198 17.82 10.46 -3.91
CA VAL A 198 18.79 9.38 -4.09
C VAL A 198 18.65 8.73 -5.47
N ILE A 199 17.41 8.46 -5.92
CA ILE A 199 17.13 7.85 -7.23
C ILE A 199 17.59 8.77 -8.36
N VAL A 200 17.26 10.06 -8.29
CA VAL A 200 17.67 11.07 -9.29
C VAL A 200 19.20 11.24 -9.30
N GLY A 201 19.80 11.33 -8.12
CA GLY A 201 21.27 11.46 -7.98
C GLY A 201 22.04 10.26 -8.53
N ALA A 202 21.45 9.06 -8.49
CA ALA A 202 22.01 7.87 -9.10
C ALA A 202 21.86 7.81 -10.64
N GLY A 203 21.23 8.82 -11.26
CA GLY A 203 21.02 8.87 -12.72
C GLY A 203 20.06 7.81 -13.27
N SER A 204 19.21 7.25 -12.42
CA SER A 204 18.36 6.09 -12.74
C SER A 204 16.97 6.48 -13.26
N VAL A 205 16.75 7.74 -13.61
CA VAL A 205 15.44 8.29 -14.03
C VAL A 205 15.42 8.56 -15.53
N GLU A 206 14.40 8.04 -16.19
CA GLU A 206 14.12 8.33 -17.58
C GLU A 206 13.21 9.58 -17.67
N TRP A 207 13.75 10.68 -18.22
CA TRP A 207 13.00 11.93 -18.32
C TRP A 207 12.25 12.10 -19.64
N ASN A 208 12.62 11.33 -20.66
CA ASN A 208 11.98 11.38 -21.99
C ASN A 208 10.70 10.56 -22.01
N LEU A 209 9.67 11.08 -21.34
CA LEU A 209 8.38 10.42 -21.20
C LEU A 209 7.30 11.17 -21.97
N SER A 210 6.27 10.43 -22.42
CA SER A 210 5.06 11.01 -22.99
C SER A 210 4.29 11.82 -21.93
N TRP A 211 3.53 12.85 -22.34
CA TRP A 211 2.66 13.62 -21.45
C TRP A 211 1.67 12.73 -20.67
N LYS A 212 1.22 11.63 -21.29
CA LYS A 212 0.37 10.62 -20.64
C LYS A 212 1.08 10.01 -19.43
N ASN A 213 2.32 9.59 -19.58
CA ASN A 213 3.09 8.94 -18.50
C ASN A 213 3.44 9.92 -17.38
N TRP A 214 3.74 11.18 -17.72
CA TRP A 214 3.88 12.25 -16.72
C TRP A 214 2.58 12.41 -15.92
N GLY A 215 1.44 12.54 -16.61
CA GLY A 215 0.14 12.68 -15.95
C GLY A 215 -0.23 11.49 -15.08
N LEU A 216 -0.01 10.26 -15.54
CA LEU A 216 -0.27 9.05 -14.75
C LEU A 216 0.63 8.95 -13.52
N GLY A 217 1.92 9.29 -13.63
CA GLY A 217 2.85 9.28 -12.51
C GLY A 217 2.47 10.27 -11.42
N ILE A 218 2.12 11.50 -11.78
CA ILE A 218 1.63 12.51 -10.84
C ILE A 218 0.29 12.09 -10.21
N LEU A 219 -0.62 11.52 -11.02
CA LEU A 219 -1.92 11.02 -10.55
C LEU A 219 -1.75 9.94 -9.49
N ILE A 220 -0.81 9.01 -9.66
CA ILE A 220 -0.48 7.99 -8.64
C ILE A 220 -0.16 8.64 -7.30
N GLY A 221 0.69 9.66 -7.29
CA GLY A 221 1.05 10.37 -6.06
C GLY A 221 -0.12 11.12 -5.43
N LEU A 222 -0.94 11.80 -6.22
CA LEU A 222 -2.14 12.48 -5.75
C LEU A 222 -3.15 11.49 -5.14
N LEU A 223 -3.40 10.37 -5.81
CA LEU A 223 -4.30 9.32 -5.32
C LEU A 223 -3.79 8.75 -4.01
N MET A 224 -2.50 8.45 -3.92
CA MET A 224 -1.90 7.90 -2.71
C MET A 224 -1.94 8.88 -1.54
N ALA A 225 -1.60 10.15 -1.75
CA ALA A 225 -1.63 11.16 -0.69
C ALA A 225 -3.04 11.43 -0.19
N THR A 226 -4.02 11.55 -1.10
CA THR A 226 -5.42 11.76 -0.75
C THR A 226 -6.03 10.53 -0.07
N ALA A 227 -5.70 9.33 -0.53
CA ALA A 227 -6.14 8.08 0.13
C ALA A 227 -5.56 7.96 1.55
N THR A 228 -4.28 8.28 1.75
CA THR A 228 -3.65 8.29 3.07
C THR A 228 -4.33 9.29 4.00
N LEU A 229 -4.66 10.48 3.52
CA LEU A 229 -5.37 11.48 4.30
C LEU A 229 -6.79 11.01 4.66
N THR A 230 -7.53 10.44 3.70
CA THR A 230 -8.90 9.98 3.95
C THR A 230 -8.95 8.81 4.93
N VAL A 231 -7.97 7.91 4.91
CA VAL A 231 -7.91 6.81 5.88
C VAL A 231 -7.63 7.33 7.30
N PHE A 232 -6.77 8.34 7.47
CA PHE A 232 -6.57 8.95 8.78
C PHE A 232 -7.84 9.62 9.30
N VAL A 233 -8.56 10.36 8.44
CA VAL A 233 -9.86 10.93 8.82
C VAL A 233 -10.87 9.83 9.18
N ALA A 234 -10.90 8.73 8.45
CA ALA A 234 -11.78 7.60 8.79
C ALA A 234 -11.47 7.04 10.19
N TYR A 235 -10.19 6.85 10.55
CA TYR A 235 -9.78 6.41 11.88
C TYR A 235 -10.12 7.41 12.98
N ARG A 236 -10.11 8.70 12.70
CA ARG A 236 -10.49 9.74 13.68
C ARG A 236 -11.96 9.66 14.07
N TRP A 237 -12.87 9.27 13.13
CA TRP A 237 -14.31 9.23 13.34
C TRP A 237 -14.87 7.81 13.55
N GLY A 238 -14.10 6.78 13.30
CA GLY A 238 -14.50 5.38 13.40
C GLY A 238 -13.56 4.56 14.27
N LYS A 239 -14.05 3.45 14.81
CA LYS A 239 -13.22 2.50 15.54
C LYS A 239 -12.26 1.82 14.57
N ALA A 240 -10.98 1.70 14.95
CA ALA A 240 -9.96 1.05 14.14
C ALA A 240 -10.36 -0.37 13.74
N SER A 241 -10.96 -1.11 14.65
CA SER A 241 -11.49 -2.47 14.44
C SER A 241 -12.57 -2.60 13.34
N ILE A 242 -13.15 -1.48 12.89
CA ILE A 242 -14.14 -1.46 11.82
C ILE A 242 -13.55 -0.82 10.55
N VAL A 243 -12.82 0.28 10.71
CA VAL A 243 -12.25 1.03 9.58
C VAL A 243 -11.19 0.20 8.86
N ALA A 244 -10.28 -0.48 9.61
CA ALA A 244 -9.21 -1.27 9.00
C ALA A 244 -9.72 -2.40 8.09
N PRO A 245 -10.66 -3.28 8.50
CA PRO A 245 -11.22 -4.31 7.62
C PRO A 245 -11.92 -3.72 6.39
N VAL A 246 -12.65 -2.62 6.57
CA VAL A 246 -13.37 -1.98 5.45
C VAL A 246 -12.38 -1.42 4.43
N THR A 247 -11.35 -0.69 4.87
CA THR A 247 -10.36 -0.11 3.95
C THR A 247 -9.45 -1.16 3.30
N ALA A 248 -9.21 -2.32 3.95
CA ALA A 248 -8.48 -3.44 3.37
C ALA A 248 -9.17 -4.08 2.14
N LEU A 249 -10.39 -3.67 1.81
CA LEU A 249 -11.11 -4.12 0.61
C LEU A 249 -10.71 -3.35 -0.67
N TYR A 250 -9.83 -2.36 -0.61
CA TYR A 250 -9.41 -1.57 -1.78
C TYR A 250 -8.91 -2.42 -2.98
N PRO A 251 -8.27 -3.60 -2.82
CA PRO A 251 -7.87 -4.42 -3.96
C PRO A 251 -9.02 -4.90 -4.82
N LEU A 252 -10.26 -4.97 -4.28
CA LEU A 252 -11.45 -5.30 -5.07
C LEU A 252 -11.64 -4.31 -6.23
N VAL A 253 -11.47 -3.02 -5.98
CA VAL A 253 -11.61 -1.98 -7.02
C VAL A 253 -10.55 -2.17 -8.10
N THR A 254 -9.29 -2.43 -7.72
CA THR A 254 -8.22 -2.72 -8.69
C THR A 254 -8.53 -3.95 -9.53
N VAL A 255 -8.96 -5.05 -8.91
CA VAL A 255 -9.30 -6.31 -9.59
C VAL A 255 -10.43 -6.09 -10.59
N VAL A 256 -11.49 -5.38 -10.20
CA VAL A 256 -12.62 -5.06 -11.10
C VAL A 256 -12.15 -4.21 -12.28
N LEU A 257 -11.35 -3.17 -12.04
CA LEU A 257 -10.81 -2.32 -13.09
C LEU A 257 -9.86 -3.08 -14.03
N ALA A 258 -9.01 -3.96 -13.49
CA ALA A 258 -8.11 -4.81 -14.29
C ALA A 258 -8.91 -5.79 -15.16
N ALA A 259 -9.98 -6.39 -14.63
CA ALA A 259 -10.86 -7.25 -15.40
C ALA A 259 -11.55 -6.52 -16.54
N LEU A 260 -12.15 -5.37 -16.27
CA LEU A 260 -12.98 -4.64 -17.23
C LEU A 260 -12.14 -3.90 -18.28
N ILE A 261 -11.02 -3.27 -17.89
CA ILE A 261 -10.25 -2.36 -18.76
C ILE A 261 -9.04 -3.07 -19.36
N LEU A 262 -8.28 -3.84 -18.55
CA LEU A 262 -7.09 -4.55 -19.03
C LEU A 262 -7.42 -5.93 -19.59
N LYS A 263 -8.67 -6.40 -19.43
CA LYS A 263 -9.15 -7.72 -19.88
C LYS A 263 -8.27 -8.86 -19.35
N GLU A 264 -7.77 -8.72 -18.12
CA GLU A 264 -7.01 -9.77 -17.45
C GLU A 264 -7.86 -11.03 -17.30
N ARG A 265 -7.27 -12.21 -17.57
CA ARG A 265 -7.98 -13.49 -17.50
C ARG A 265 -8.09 -13.97 -16.05
N PHE A 266 -9.26 -14.48 -15.71
CA PHE A 266 -9.54 -15.05 -14.39
C PHE A 266 -9.80 -16.53 -14.52
N ASP A 267 -8.95 -17.34 -13.95
CA ASP A 267 -9.22 -18.75 -13.69
C ASP A 267 -9.76 -18.97 -12.27
N LEU A 268 -10.24 -20.16 -11.98
CA LEU A 268 -10.81 -20.50 -10.67
C LEU A 268 -9.79 -20.35 -9.54
N VAL A 269 -8.52 -20.65 -9.80
CA VAL A 269 -7.46 -20.56 -8.79
C VAL A 269 -7.17 -19.12 -8.44
N LYS A 270 -7.08 -18.23 -9.44
CA LYS A 270 -6.89 -16.80 -9.25
C LYS A 270 -8.05 -16.17 -8.49
N VAL A 271 -9.29 -16.53 -8.84
CA VAL A 271 -10.48 -16.07 -8.11
C VAL A 271 -10.46 -16.54 -6.66
N ALA A 272 -10.14 -17.82 -6.41
CA ALA A 272 -10.03 -18.34 -5.06
C ALA A 272 -8.92 -17.64 -4.25
N ALA A 273 -7.76 -17.40 -4.86
CA ALA A 273 -6.66 -16.67 -4.24
C ALA A 273 -7.05 -15.23 -3.85
N ILE A 274 -7.76 -14.53 -4.73
CA ILE A 274 -8.27 -13.15 -4.48
C ILE A 274 -9.24 -13.16 -3.30
N ILE A 275 -10.22 -14.06 -3.29
CA ILE A 275 -11.20 -14.18 -2.19
C ILE A 275 -10.48 -14.48 -0.87
N LEU A 276 -9.54 -15.41 -0.87
CA LEU A 276 -8.75 -15.75 0.32
C LEU A 276 -7.90 -14.57 0.80
N ALA A 277 -7.25 -13.83 -0.11
CA ALA A 277 -6.45 -12.66 0.24
C ALA A 277 -7.29 -11.55 0.89
N LEU A 278 -8.47 -11.27 0.33
CA LEU A 278 -9.40 -10.28 0.88
C LEU A 278 -9.94 -10.70 2.25
N THR A 279 -10.32 -11.99 2.39
CA THR A 279 -10.78 -12.54 3.66
C THR A 279 -9.68 -12.54 4.72
N ALA A 280 -8.45 -12.89 4.32
CA ALA A 280 -7.27 -12.82 5.18
C ALA A 280 -7.00 -11.39 5.65
N GLY A 281 -6.98 -10.42 4.72
CA GLY A 281 -6.79 -9.00 5.04
C GLY A 281 -7.84 -8.49 6.04
N ALA A 282 -9.10 -8.82 5.84
CA ALA A 282 -10.19 -8.49 6.75
C ALA A 282 -9.99 -9.14 8.13
N ALA A 283 -9.68 -10.44 8.19
CA ALA A 283 -9.46 -11.16 9.44
C ALA A 283 -8.25 -10.64 10.24
N LEU A 284 -7.15 -10.31 9.54
CA LEU A 284 -5.93 -9.76 10.15
C LEU A 284 -6.12 -8.34 10.71
N SER A 285 -7.04 -7.57 10.13
CA SER A 285 -7.33 -6.19 10.54
C SER A 285 -8.23 -6.10 11.78
N ILE A 286 -8.81 -7.22 12.26
CA ILE A 286 -9.68 -7.22 13.45
C ILE A 286 -8.82 -7.30 14.71
N GLU A 287 -8.79 -6.20 15.47
CA GLU A 287 -8.13 -6.14 16.78
C GLU A 287 -8.94 -6.91 17.85
N GLY A 288 -8.24 -7.58 18.76
CA GLY A 288 -8.88 -8.27 19.90
C GLY A 288 -9.48 -7.27 20.90
N ARG A 289 -10.58 -7.65 21.56
CA ARG A 289 -11.25 -6.82 22.58
C ARG A 289 -10.32 -6.36 23.72
N ALA A 290 -9.24 -7.08 23.99
CA ALA A 290 -8.28 -6.75 25.05
C ALA A 290 -7.34 -5.58 24.69
N GLU A 291 -7.19 -5.23 23.41
CA GLU A 291 -6.34 -4.13 22.94
C GLU A 291 -7.07 -2.77 22.89
N GLN A 292 -8.39 -2.78 23.06
CA GLN A 292 -9.23 -1.57 23.01
C GLN A 292 -9.33 -0.85 24.36
N ALA A 293 -8.73 -1.41 25.43
CA ALA A 293 -8.82 -0.91 26.81
C ALA A 293 -7.50 -0.32 27.33
N GLY A 294 -6.47 -0.21 26.53
CA GLY A 294 -5.16 0.39 26.83
C GLY A 294 -4.84 1.52 25.86
#